data_6e9fca50e8ef903d0937da863b4da6a1
#
_entry.id   6e9fca50e8ef903d0937da863b4da6a1
#
_cell.length_a   1.000
_cell.length_b   1.000
_cell.length_c   1.000
_cell.angle_alpha   90.00
_cell.angle_beta   90.00
_cell.angle_gamma   90.00
#
_symmetry.space_group_name_H-M   'P 1'
#
loop_
_entity.id
_entity.type
_entity.pdbx_description
1 polymer ?
#
loop_
_entity_poly.entity_id
_entity_poly.type
_entity_poly.pdbx_seq_one_letter_code
_entity_poly.pdbx_strand_id
1 'polypeptide(L)'
;MKPFQKDKIKILAFDIDGTLFSSENIILDTYIESIQKFIKSSGRELLIPSKEKIIKQVGLPVKQIFRNLLPELNEEERDSISDNVLVLLCEKIYEKKGTLYSGVEDCIKELFDRKYILCIASNGRAGYINAILDSYKLLSYFKELVVIDYSSIQSKGDILKSYLTKFNMTGENALMIGDRKSDWEAANYGGSPFAFCEYGHAEPKEIDSFSLKLTAIHDLLAFL
;
A
#
# COMPACT_ATOMS: atom_id res chain seq x y z
N MET A 1 19.64 6.38 -6.09
CA MET A 1 18.56 7.15 -5.39
C MET A 1 18.77 8.64 -5.61
N LYS A 2 17.73 9.39 -5.92
CA LYS A 2 17.79 10.85 -6.05
C LYS A 2 17.97 11.49 -4.66
N PRO A 3 18.78 12.55 -4.52
CA PRO A 3 18.93 13.27 -3.26
C PRO A 3 17.63 13.99 -2.89
N PHE A 4 17.30 13.98 -1.61
CA PHE A 4 16.17 14.73 -1.08
C PHE A 4 16.49 16.23 -1.05
N GLN A 5 15.59 17.04 -1.62
CA GLN A 5 15.67 18.50 -1.61
C GLN A 5 14.30 19.06 -1.22
N LYS A 6 14.13 19.43 0.05
CA LYS A 6 12.87 19.88 0.64
C LYS A 6 12.11 20.88 -0.24
N ASP A 7 12.78 21.92 -0.68
CA ASP A 7 12.15 23.04 -1.42
C ASP A 7 11.55 22.63 -2.77
N LYS A 8 12.01 21.50 -3.33
CA LYS A 8 11.48 20.93 -4.57
C LYS A 8 10.25 20.07 -4.37
N ILE A 9 10.07 19.48 -3.19
CA ILE A 9 8.99 18.51 -2.93
C ILE A 9 7.64 19.24 -2.90
N LYS A 10 6.70 18.72 -3.68
CA LYS A 10 5.31 19.19 -3.78
C LYS A 10 4.32 18.05 -3.63
N ILE A 11 4.69 16.86 -4.10
CA ILE A 11 3.86 15.63 -4.05
C ILE A 11 4.45 14.70 -3.00
N LEU A 12 3.58 14.16 -2.14
CA LEU A 12 3.89 13.09 -1.21
C LEU A 12 3.04 11.87 -1.61
N ALA A 13 3.71 10.83 -2.08
CA ALA A 13 3.08 9.59 -2.53
C ALA A 13 3.28 8.50 -1.46
N PHE A 14 2.21 8.11 -0.78
CA PHE A 14 2.24 7.18 0.33
C PHE A 14 1.81 5.78 -0.10
N ASP A 15 2.54 4.77 0.36
CA ASP A 15 1.98 3.43 0.46
C ASP A 15 0.96 3.35 1.61
N ILE A 16 0.23 2.25 1.69
CA ILE A 16 -0.79 1.99 2.72
C ILE A 16 -0.26 1.02 3.77
N ASP A 17 -0.14 -0.27 3.40
CA ASP A 17 0.23 -1.34 4.32
C ASP A 17 1.69 -1.22 4.75
N GLY A 18 1.96 -1.20 6.06
CA GLY A 18 3.31 -0.99 6.58
C GLY A 18 3.77 0.47 6.59
N THR A 19 2.96 1.40 6.06
CA THR A 19 3.27 2.83 5.98
C THR A 19 2.25 3.69 6.72
N LEU A 20 0.99 3.66 6.31
CA LEU A 20 -0.10 4.38 6.99
C LEU A 20 -0.95 3.46 7.87
N PHE A 21 -1.10 2.20 7.47
CA PHE A 21 -2.04 1.26 8.07
C PHE A 21 -1.41 -0.11 8.35
N SER A 22 -1.75 -0.68 9.53
CA SER A 22 -1.44 -2.06 9.88
C SER A 22 -2.68 -2.93 9.69
N SER A 23 -2.59 -3.86 8.74
CA SER A 23 -3.62 -4.86 8.45
C SER A 23 -3.38 -6.22 9.13
N GLU A 24 -2.29 -6.38 9.89
CA GLU A 24 -1.84 -7.65 10.44
C GLU A 24 -2.91 -8.36 11.28
N ASN A 25 -3.70 -7.59 12.04
CA ASN A 25 -4.76 -8.12 12.90
C ASN A 25 -5.97 -8.66 12.15
N ILE A 26 -6.14 -8.30 10.87
CA ILE A 26 -7.33 -8.66 10.08
C ILE A 26 -7.01 -9.53 8.88
N ILE A 27 -5.80 -9.45 8.36
CA ILE A 27 -5.45 -10.09 7.08
C ILE A 27 -5.47 -11.61 7.17
N LEU A 28 -4.90 -12.18 8.23
CA LEU A 28 -4.77 -13.62 8.39
C LEU A 28 -6.13 -14.32 8.42
N ASP A 29 -6.99 -13.90 9.33
CA ASP A 29 -8.33 -14.50 9.50
C ASP A 29 -9.16 -14.32 8.24
N THR A 30 -9.05 -13.16 7.57
CA THR A 30 -9.78 -12.86 6.35
C THR A 30 -9.39 -13.78 5.19
N TYR A 31 -8.08 -14.04 5.03
CA TYR A 31 -7.60 -14.95 3.99
C TYR A 31 -8.02 -16.39 4.27
N ILE A 32 -7.85 -16.86 5.50
CA ILE A 32 -8.26 -18.21 5.90
C ILE A 32 -9.76 -18.41 5.70
N GLU A 33 -10.59 -17.48 6.17
CA GLU A 33 -12.04 -17.51 6.03
C GLU A 33 -12.48 -17.57 4.56
N SER A 34 -11.85 -16.76 3.71
CA SER A 34 -12.17 -16.71 2.28
C SER A 34 -11.79 -18.01 1.56
N ILE A 35 -10.63 -18.59 1.88
CA ILE A 35 -10.20 -19.87 1.32
C ILE A 35 -11.11 -21.00 1.79
N GLN A 36 -11.47 -21.05 3.08
CA GLN A 36 -12.40 -22.05 3.63
C GLN A 36 -13.79 -21.97 2.99
N LYS A 37 -14.29 -20.74 2.76
CA LYS A 37 -15.56 -20.52 2.07
C LYS A 37 -15.52 -21.07 0.64
N PHE A 38 -14.42 -20.82 -0.08
CA PHE A 38 -14.21 -21.33 -1.43
C PHE A 38 -14.15 -22.87 -1.43
N ILE A 39 -13.38 -23.50 -0.54
CA ILE A 39 -13.30 -24.96 -0.39
C ILE A 39 -14.71 -25.55 -0.21
N LYS A 40 -15.49 -24.97 0.71
CA LYS A 40 -16.85 -25.44 1.02
C LYS A 40 -17.80 -25.33 -0.17
N SER A 41 -17.70 -24.27 -0.95
CA SER A 41 -18.61 -24.02 -2.08
C SER A 41 -18.22 -24.76 -3.35
N SER A 42 -16.93 -24.96 -3.61
CA SER A 42 -16.40 -25.59 -4.83
C SER A 42 -16.22 -27.10 -4.71
N GLY A 43 -16.15 -27.63 -3.49
CA GLY A 43 -15.79 -29.03 -3.22
C GLY A 43 -14.30 -29.35 -3.50
N ARG A 44 -13.47 -28.33 -3.75
CA ARG A 44 -12.02 -28.49 -3.98
C ARG A 44 -11.31 -28.83 -2.67
N GLU A 45 -10.32 -29.70 -2.75
CA GLU A 45 -9.38 -29.93 -1.66
C GLU A 45 -8.18 -28.99 -1.83
N LEU A 46 -8.01 -28.05 -0.89
CA LEU A 46 -6.91 -27.10 -0.88
C LEU A 46 -6.23 -27.09 0.47
N LEU A 47 -4.90 -26.93 0.46
CA LEU A 47 -4.15 -26.68 1.68
C LEU A 47 -4.27 -25.19 2.03
N ILE A 48 -4.72 -24.89 3.24
CA ILE A 48 -4.73 -23.52 3.75
C ILE A 48 -3.28 -23.08 3.99
N PRO A 49 -2.81 -21.97 3.37
CA PRO A 49 -1.45 -21.48 3.58
C PRO A 49 -1.18 -21.15 5.05
N SER A 50 0.08 -21.35 5.50
CA SER A 50 0.47 -21.00 6.86
C SER A 50 0.40 -19.50 7.11
N LYS A 51 0.32 -19.10 8.37
CA LYS A 51 0.32 -17.71 8.81
C LYS A 51 1.50 -16.94 8.21
N GLU A 52 2.70 -17.49 8.34
CA GLU A 52 3.95 -16.88 7.86
C GLU A 52 3.92 -16.67 6.35
N LYS A 53 3.36 -17.65 5.61
CA LYS A 53 3.24 -17.55 4.16
C LYS A 53 2.27 -16.45 3.74
N ILE A 54 1.16 -16.26 4.46
CA ILE A 54 0.19 -15.19 4.20
C ILE A 54 0.80 -13.83 4.50
N ILE A 55 1.38 -13.66 5.69
CA ILE A 55 1.94 -12.37 6.13
C ILE A 55 3.06 -11.88 5.19
N LYS A 56 3.91 -12.78 4.71
CA LYS A 56 4.98 -12.43 3.74
C LYS A 56 4.46 -11.86 2.40
N GLN A 57 3.18 -12.04 2.09
CA GLN A 57 2.60 -11.49 0.85
C GLN A 57 2.15 -10.03 1.01
N VAL A 58 2.04 -9.50 2.23
CA VAL A 58 1.56 -8.14 2.48
C VAL A 58 2.41 -7.12 1.71
N GLY A 59 1.75 -6.21 0.99
CA GLY A 59 2.41 -5.19 0.16
C GLY A 59 2.73 -5.63 -1.27
N LEU A 60 2.56 -6.91 -1.65
CA LEU A 60 2.68 -7.36 -3.04
C LEU A 60 1.42 -7.01 -3.87
N PRO A 61 1.53 -6.97 -5.22
CA PRO A 61 0.36 -6.86 -6.09
C PRO A 61 -0.64 -8.01 -5.85
N VAL A 62 -1.93 -7.68 -5.76
CA VAL A 62 -2.97 -8.65 -5.31
C VAL A 62 -2.99 -9.94 -6.14
N LYS A 63 -2.89 -9.87 -7.48
CA LYS A 63 -2.82 -11.08 -8.31
C LYS A 63 -1.62 -11.96 -7.98
N GLN A 64 -0.48 -11.35 -7.69
CA GLN A 64 0.71 -12.10 -7.31
C GLN A 64 0.56 -12.78 -5.96
N ILE A 65 -0.10 -12.13 -4.98
CA ILE A 65 -0.41 -12.73 -3.68
C ILE A 65 -1.13 -14.07 -3.87
N PHE A 66 -2.22 -14.07 -4.63
CA PHE A 66 -3.04 -15.27 -4.79
C PHE A 66 -2.36 -16.34 -5.67
N ARG A 67 -1.54 -15.97 -6.65
CA ARG A 67 -0.68 -16.91 -7.38
C ARG A 67 0.34 -17.60 -6.46
N ASN A 68 0.93 -16.86 -5.54
CA ASN A 68 1.92 -17.40 -4.59
C ASN A 68 1.27 -18.27 -3.52
N LEU A 69 0.06 -17.92 -3.06
CA LEU A 69 -0.64 -18.64 -2.00
C LEU A 69 -1.37 -19.89 -2.49
N LEU A 70 -1.95 -19.83 -3.69
CA LEU A 70 -2.84 -20.84 -4.26
C LEU A 70 -2.43 -21.16 -5.70
N PRO A 71 -1.22 -21.68 -5.94
CA PRO A 71 -0.69 -21.93 -7.28
C PRO A 71 -1.48 -22.97 -8.07
N GLU A 72 -2.17 -23.89 -7.38
CA GLU A 72 -2.99 -24.97 -7.94
C GLU A 72 -4.34 -24.52 -8.50
N LEU A 73 -4.76 -23.28 -8.24
CA LEU A 73 -6.00 -22.70 -8.76
C LEU A 73 -5.75 -21.97 -10.09
N ASN A 74 -6.79 -21.87 -10.91
CA ASN A 74 -6.78 -20.97 -12.09
C ASN A 74 -7.05 -19.51 -11.69
N GLU A 75 -6.95 -18.58 -12.65
CA GLU A 75 -7.11 -17.15 -12.36
C GLU A 75 -8.52 -16.79 -11.88
N GLU A 76 -9.57 -17.38 -12.46
CA GLU A 76 -10.97 -17.12 -12.08
C GLU A 76 -11.25 -17.55 -10.65
N GLU A 77 -10.73 -18.72 -10.24
CA GLU A 77 -10.85 -19.23 -8.87
C GLU A 77 -10.11 -18.33 -7.88
N ARG A 78 -8.89 -17.86 -8.23
CA ARG A 78 -8.14 -16.90 -7.42
C ARG A 78 -8.83 -15.55 -7.30
N ASP A 79 -9.37 -15.05 -8.40
CA ASP A 79 -10.11 -13.77 -8.42
C ASP A 79 -11.36 -13.87 -7.54
N SER A 80 -12.09 -14.99 -7.56
CA SER A 80 -13.25 -15.22 -6.68
C SER A 80 -12.87 -15.18 -5.19
N ILE A 81 -11.76 -15.83 -4.80
CA ILE A 81 -11.25 -15.78 -3.42
C ILE A 81 -10.80 -14.35 -3.08
N SER A 82 -10.07 -13.69 -3.97
CA SER A 82 -9.60 -12.31 -3.82
C SER A 82 -10.75 -11.31 -3.62
N ASP A 83 -11.86 -11.47 -4.35
CA ASP A 83 -13.04 -10.63 -4.19
C ASP A 83 -13.69 -10.81 -2.83
N ASN A 84 -13.79 -12.06 -2.35
CA ASN A 84 -14.30 -12.34 -1.02
C ASN A 84 -13.37 -11.79 0.09
N VAL A 85 -12.04 -11.90 -0.09
CA VAL A 85 -11.06 -11.27 0.81
C VAL A 85 -11.27 -9.76 0.86
N LEU A 86 -11.46 -9.09 -0.29
CA LEU A 86 -11.72 -7.66 -0.32
C LEU A 86 -12.95 -7.26 0.47
N VAL A 87 -14.06 -7.98 0.29
CA VAL A 87 -15.32 -7.71 1.02
C VAL A 87 -15.09 -7.82 2.53
N LEU A 88 -14.52 -8.92 2.99
CA LEU A 88 -14.29 -9.15 4.42
C LEU A 88 -13.27 -8.17 5.02
N LEU A 89 -12.22 -7.78 4.27
CA LEU A 89 -11.29 -6.74 4.72
C LEU A 89 -12.00 -5.40 4.91
N CYS A 90 -12.82 -4.99 3.93
CA CYS A 90 -13.57 -3.74 4.03
C CYS A 90 -14.51 -3.74 5.24
N GLU A 91 -15.26 -4.84 5.48
CA GLU A 91 -16.12 -4.99 6.66
C GLU A 91 -15.33 -4.82 7.97
N LYS A 92 -14.20 -5.55 8.11
CA LYS A 92 -13.35 -5.46 9.31
C LYS A 92 -12.73 -4.06 9.50
N ILE A 93 -12.38 -3.37 8.41
CA ILE A 93 -11.85 -2.00 8.46
C ILE A 93 -12.93 -1.03 8.97
N TYR A 94 -14.17 -1.12 8.47
CA TYR A 94 -15.26 -0.29 8.97
C TYR A 94 -15.62 -0.60 10.43
N GLU A 95 -15.40 -1.83 10.88
CA GLU A 95 -15.50 -2.23 12.29
C GLU A 95 -14.29 -1.78 13.15
N LYS A 96 -13.32 -1.05 12.58
CA LYS A 96 -12.10 -0.58 13.26
C LYS A 96 -11.19 -1.70 13.79
N LYS A 97 -11.17 -2.86 13.16
CA LYS A 97 -10.33 -3.99 13.55
C LYS A 97 -8.89 -3.89 13.04
N GLY A 98 -8.64 -3.18 11.92
CA GLY A 98 -7.32 -2.75 11.51
C GLY A 98 -7.01 -1.35 12.04
N THR A 99 -5.75 -0.95 12.12
CA THR A 99 -5.35 0.31 12.78
C THR A 99 -4.39 1.13 11.93
N LEU A 100 -4.53 2.46 11.99
CA LEU A 100 -3.48 3.35 11.51
C LEU A 100 -2.24 3.26 12.41
N TYR A 101 -1.06 3.44 11.84
CA TYR A 101 0.12 3.68 12.65
C TYR A 101 -0.01 4.97 13.45
N SER A 102 0.67 5.00 14.61
CA SER A 102 0.59 6.16 15.52
C SER A 102 1.01 7.44 14.83
N GLY A 103 0.20 8.49 14.99
CA GLY A 103 0.46 9.85 14.46
C GLY A 103 0.12 10.04 12.99
N VAL A 104 -0.44 9.04 12.29
CA VAL A 104 -0.81 9.17 10.87
C VAL A 104 -1.86 10.26 10.64
N GLU A 105 -2.94 10.30 11.44
CA GLU A 105 -4.02 11.27 11.27
C GLU A 105 -3.50 12.71 11.35
N ASP A 106 -2.74 13.02 12.40
CA ASP A 106 -2.17 14.35 12.63
C ASP A 106 -1.12 14.70 11.56
N CYS A 107 -0.27 13.74 11.19
CA CYS A 107 0.75 13.96 10.17
C CYS A 107 0.12 14.28 8.80
N ILE A 108 -0.87 13.51 8.37
CA ILE A 108 -1.56 13.72 7.08
C ILE A 108 -2.25 15.09 7.07
N LYS A 109 -2.95 15.44 8.15
CA LYS A 109 -3.60 16.76 8.29
C LYS A 109 -2.59 17.89 8.20
N GLU A 110 -1.51 17.83 8.96
CA GLU A 110 -0.47 18.87 8.98
C GLU A 110 0.19 19.02 7.59
N LEU A 111 0.53 17.92 6.91
CA LEU A 111 1.09 17.96 5.56
C LEU A 111 0.12 18.57 4.53
N PHE A 112 -1.18 18.27 4.67
CA PHE A 112 -2.21 18.91 3.85
C PHE A 112 -2.31 20.42 4.12
N ASP A 113 -2.27 20.84 5.38
CA ASP A 113 -2.31 22.24 5.79
C ASP A 113 -1.08 23.00 5.30
N ARG A 114 0.10 22.35 5.22
CA ARG A 114 1.33 22.84 4.58
C ARG A 114 1.26 22.88 3.04
N LYS A 115 0.11 22.50 2.44
CA LYS A 115 -0.16 22.57 1.00
C LYS A 115 0.60 21.55 0.14
N TYR A 116 1.06 20.46 0.72
CA TYR A 116 1.53 19.33 -0.08
C TYR A 116 0.36 18.65 -0.82
N ILE A 117 0.65 18.12 -2.00
CA ILE A 117 -0.27 17.29 -2.76
C ILE A 117 -0.10 15.86 -2.26
N LEU A 118 -1.11 15.35 -1.54
CA LEU A 118 -1.06 13.99 -0.98
C LEU A 118 -1.68 13.00 -1.96
N CYS A 119 -0.95 11.94 -2.28
CA CYS A 119 -1.34 10.88 -3.20
C CYS A 119 -1.12 9.51 -2.56
N ILE A 120 -1.86 8.51 -3.01
CA ILE A 120 -1.64 7.11 -2.64
C ILE A 120 -0.95 6.38 -3.78
N ALA A 121 0.10 5.63 -3.47
CA ALA A 121 0.81 4.75 -4.39
C ALA A 121 0.92 3.36 -3.77
N SER A 122 -0.15 2.58 -3.84
CA SER A 122 -0.27 1.26 -3.21
C SER A 122 -0.62 0.16 -4.21
N ASN A 123 -0.20 -1.08 -3.92
CA ASN A 123 -0.59 -2.29 -4.63
C ASN A 123 -2.01 -2.78 -4.24
N GLY A 124 -2.64 -2.15 -3.25
CA GLY A 124 -3.99 -2.46 -2.80
C GLY A 124 -5.07 -2.13 -3.82
N ARG A 125 -6.20 -2.84 -3.75
CA ARG A 125 -7.38 -2.55 -4.59
C ARG A 125 -8.09 -1.28 -4.12
N ALA A 126 -8.73 -0.56 -5.05
CA ALA A 126 -9.42 0.70 -4.76
C ALA A 126 -10.40 0.60 -3.58
N GLY A 127 -11.21 -0.46 -3.52
CA GLY A 127 -12.17 -0.67 -2.44
C GLY A 127 -11.51 -0.76 -1.06
N TYR A 128 -10.38 -1.47 -0.97
CA TYR A 128 -9.58 -1.60 0.26
C TYR A 128 -9.00 -0.25 0.71
N ILE A 129 -8.35 0.47 -0.20
CA ILE A 129 -7.75 1.77 0.08
C ILE A 129 -8.82 2.78 0.51
N ASN A 130 -9.93 2.85 -0.22
CA ASN A 130 -11.05 3.73 0.11
C ASN A 130 -11.67 3.39 1.47
N ALA A 131 -11.86 2.11 1.80
CA ALA A 131 -12.39 1.69 3.10
C ALA A 131 -11.50 2.18 4.26
N ILE A 132 -10.16 2.10 4.11
CA ILE A 132 -9.22 2.62 5.11
C ILE A 132 -9.36 4.14 5.22
N LEU A 133 -9.20 4.86 4.11
CA LEU A 133 -9.20 6.33 4.13
C LEU A 133 -10.55 6.89 4.63
N ASP A 134 -11.66 6.30 4.22
CA ASP A 134 -13.01 6.71 4.65
C ASP A 134 -13.24 6.40 6.14
N SER A 135 -12.91 5.18 6.56
CA SER A 135 -13.07 4.75 7.94
C SER A 135 -12.35 5.67 8.94
N TYR A 136 -11.21 6.24 8.56
CA TYR A 136 -10.42 7.17 9.38
C TYR A 136 -10.58 8.64 8.97
N LYS A 137 -11.56 8.96 8.09
CA LYS A 137 -11.87 10.34 7.65
C LYS A 137 -10.68 11.03 6.97
N LEU A 138 -9.82 10.26 6.31
CA LEU A 138 -8.64 10.75 5.61
C LEU A 138 -8.87 11.01 4.12
N LEU A 139 -9.95 10.49 3.55
CA LEU A 139 -10.21 10.50 2.10
C LEU A 139 -10.11 11.91 1.49
N SER A 140 -10.61 12.94 2.17
CA SER A 140 -10.61 14.32 1.68
C SER A 140 -9.23 14.98 1.59
N TYR A 141 -8.23 14.44 2.25
CA TYR A 141 -6.87 14.97 2.20
C TYR A 141 -6.10 14.50 0.97
N PHE A 142 -6.47 13.36 0.40
CA PHE A 142 -5.80 12.76 -0.74
C PHE A 142 -6.42 13.15 -2.07
N LYS A 143 -5.60 13.20 -3.12
CA LYS A 143 -6.07 13.35 -4.50
C LYS A 143 -6.75 12.08 -4.98
N GLU A 144 -7.51 12.22 -6.09
CA GLU A 144 -8.17 11.08 -6.73
C GLU A 144 -7.24 9.87 -6.85
N LEU A 145 -7.74 8.73 -6.41
CA LEU A 145 -6.98 7.50 -6.33
C LEU A 145 -6.66 6.94 -7.72
N VAL A 146 -5.39 6.64 -7.96
CA VAL A 146 -4.91 5.84 -9.08
C VAL A 146 -4.53 4.47 -8.55
N VAL A 147 -5.01 3.41 -9.19
CA VAL A 147 -4.76 2.02 -8.79
C VAL A 147 -4.23 1.18 -9.94
N ILE A 148 -3.64 0.04 -9.62
CA ILE A 148 -3.23 -0.95 -10.61
C ILE A 148 -4.47 -1.51 -11.32
N ASP A 149 -4.50 -1.38 -12.65
CA ASP A 149 -5.56 -1.90 -13.53
C ASP A 149 -5.09 -3.08 -14.39
N TYR A 150 -3.81 -3.46 -14.29
CA TYR A 150 -3.12 -4.50 -15.05
C TYR A 150 -3.10 -4.27 -16.57
N SER A 151 -3.45 -3.09 -17.04
CA SER A 151 -3.36 -2.66 -18.44
C SER A 151 -2.44 -1.48 -18.60
N SER A 152 -2.87 -0.28 -18.25
CA SER A 152 -2.09 0.96 -18.34
C SER A 152 -1.26 1.24 -17.07
N ILE A 153 -1.75 0.81 -15.91
CA ILE A 153 -1.10 0.95 -14.60
C ILE A 153 -0.79 -0.45 -14.07
N GLN A 154 0.47 -0.86 -14.12
CA GLN A 154 0.90 -2.20 -13.76
C GLN A 154 1.72 -2.26 -12.47
N SER A 155 2.20 -1.12 -11.99
CA SER A 155 3.09 -1.02 -10.84
C SER A 155 2.85 0.25 -10.03
N LYS A 156 3.37 0.30 -8.79
CA LYS A 156 3.43 1.56 -8.01
C LYS A 156 4.22 2.65 -8.74
N GLY A 157 5.20 2.28 -9.55
CA GLY A 157 5.96 3.23 -10.38
C GLY A 157 5.08 3.92 -11.43
N ASP A 158 4.15 3.17 -12.06
CA ASP A 158 3.20 3.75 -13.02
C ASP A 158 2.20 4.66 -12.31
N ILE A 159 1.75 4.30 -11.09
CA ILE A 159 0.91 5.16 -10.26
C ILE A 159 1.62 6.49 -9.99
N LEU A 160 2.88 6.45 -9.54
CA LEU A 160 3.67 7.65 -9.27
C LEU A 160 3.84 8.51 -10.53
N LYS A 161 4.18 7.90 -11.66
CA LYS A 161 4.29 8.62 -12.95
C LYS A 161 2.98 9.24 -13.41
N SER A 162 1.85 8.56 -13.19
CA SER A 162 0.53 9.11 -13.48
C SER A 162 0.27 10.41 -12.74
N TYR A 163 0.59 10.47 -11.43
CA TYR A 163 0.48 11.71 -10.66
C TYR A 163 1.47 12.79 -11.15
N LEU A 164 2.72 12.43 -11.43
CA LEU A 164 3.69 13.39 -11.97
C LEU A 164 3.19 14.01 -13.27
N THR A 165 2.64 13.20 -14.17
CA THR A 165 2.06 13.68 -15.44
C THR A 165 0.83 14.55 -15.20
N LYS A 166 -0.10 14.11 -14.33
CA LYS A 166 -1.34 14.83 -13.99
C LYS A 166 -1.07 16.24 -13.46
N PHE A 167 -0.02 16.39 -12.65
CA PHE A 167 0.35 17.67 -12.05
C PHE A 167 1.43 18.43 -12.82
N ASN A 168 1.85 17.96 -13.99
CA ASN A 168 2.93 18.53 -14.81
C ASN A 168 4.23 18.73 -14.00
N MET A 169 4.65 17.69 -13.28
CA MET A 169 5.81 17.67 -12.39
C MET A 169 6.80 16.57 -12.79
N THR A 170 8.02 16.67 -12.27
CA THR A 170 9.09 15.66 -12.45
C THR A 170 9.27 14.85 -11.16
N GLY A 171 10.02 13.77 -11.22
CA GLY A 171 10.30 12.94 -10.04
C GLY A 171 10.94 13.71 -8.88
N GLU A 172 11.75 14.74 -9.16
CA GLU A 172 12.35 15.58 -8.11
C GLU A 172 11.31 16.37 -7.28
N ASN A 173 10.08 16.51 -7.79
CA ASN A 173 8.98 17.17 -7.09
C ASN A 173 8.16 16.24 -6.23
N ALA A 174 8.41 14.94 -6.28
CA ALA A 174 7.69 13.96 -5.47
C ALA A 174 8.62 13.28 -4.47
N LEU A 175 8.08 12.89 -3.32
CA LEU A 175 8.69 11.99 -2.36
C LEU A 175 7.83 10.73 -2.29
N MET A 176 8.41 9.57 -2.63
CA MET A 176 7.77 8.28 -2.38
C MET A 176 8.02 7.87 -0.93
N ILE A 177 6.97 7.49 -0.22
CA ILE A 177 7.01 7.12 1.20
C ILE A 177 6.45 5.70 1.31
N GLY A 178 7.23 4.78 1.83
CA GLY A 178 6.87 3.38 1.92
C GLY A 178 7.87 2.54 2.68
N ASP A 179 7.55 1.26 2.86
CA ASP A 179 8.32 0.34 3.67
C ASP A 179 8.90 -0.85 2.89
N ARG A 180 8.46 -1.10 1.64
CA ARG A 180 8.85 -2.27 0.87
C ARG A 180 9.73 -1.91 -0.33
N LYS A 181 10.40 -2.94 -0.86
CA LYS A 181 11.20 -2.84 -2.10
C LYS A 181 10.39 -2.26 -3.27
N SER A 182 9.10 -2.58 -3.36
CA SER A 182 8.22 -2.04 -4.41
C SER A 182 8.09 -0.51 -4.35
N ASP A 183 8.21 0.10 -3.17
CA ASP A 183 8.20 1.56 -2.99
C ASP A 183 9.52 2.18 -3.43
N TRP A 184 10.62 1.54 -3.04
CA TRP A 184 11.95 1.92 -3.51
C TRP A 184 12.08 1.81 -5.03
N GLU A 185 11.56 0.73 -5.63
CA GLU A 185 11.51 0.56 -7.09
C GLU A 185 10.64 1.64 -7.75
N ALA A 186 9.48 1.96 -7.17
CA ALA A 186 8.62 3.03 -7.66
C ALA A 186 9.30 4.40 -7.62
N ALA A 187 10.00 4.72 -6.54
CA ALA A 187 10.79 5.95 -6.42
C ALA A 187 11.87 6.03 -7.50
N ASN A 188 12.64 4.96 -7.71
CA ASN A 188 13.67 4.90 -8.74
C ASN A 188 13.07 5.05 -10.15
N TYR A 189 11.98 4.35 -10.44
CA TYR A 189 11.29 4.42 -11.72
C TYR A 189 10.71 5.80 -12.00
N GLY A 190 10.15 6.46 -10.98
CA GLY A 190 9.65 7.84 -11.07
C GLY A 190 10.75 8.90 -11.07
N GLY A 191 11.99 8.54 -10.72
CA GLY A 191 13.09 9.48 -10.52
C GLY A 191 12.93 10.36 -9.28
N SER A 192 12.28 9.82 -8.24
CA SER A 192 11.95 10.50 -6.98
C SER A 192 12.92 10.11 -5.85
N PRO A 193 13.16 10.98 -4.85
CA PRO A 193 13.67 10.54 -3.56
C PRO A 193 12.71 9.57 -2.87
N PHE A 194 13.25 8.76 -1.96
CA PHE A 194 12.51 7.75 -1.21
C PHE A 194 12.68 7.95 0.30
N ALA A 195 11.56 8.00 1.01
CA ALA A 195 11.50 7.97 2.47
C ALA A 195 11.13 6.55 2.93
N PHE A 196 12.06 5.88 3.56
CA PHE A 196 11.91 4.52 4.05
C PHE A 196 11.28 4.50 5.43
N CYS A 197 10.13 3.84 5.56
CA CYS A 197 9.44 3.58 6.82
C CYS A 197 10.01 2.31 7.48
N GLU A 198 10.99 2.47 8.39
CA GLU A 198 11.66 1.35 9.06
C GLU A 198 10.71 0.53 9.96
N TYR A 199 9.62 1.14 10.40
CA TYR A 199 8.61 0.51 11.26
C TYR A 199 7.64 -0.43 10.52
N GLY A 200 7.74 -0.52 9.19
CA GLY A 200 6.87 -1.34 8.35
C GLY A 200 7.33 -2.81 8.24
N HIS A 201 7.06 -3.43 7.10
CA HIS A 201 7.21 -4.86 6.87
C HIS A 201 8.48 -5.25 6.11
N ALA A 202 9.42 -4.31 5.85
CA ALA A 202 10.64 -4.63 5.13
C ALA A 202 11.44 -5.75 5.80
N GLU A 203 11.85 -6.73 5.02
CA GLU A 203 12.81 -7.75 5.46
C GLU A 203 14.22 -7.15 5.56
N PRO A 204 15.08 -7.68 6.44
CA PRO A 204 16.47 -7.22 6.54
C PRO A 204 17.15 -7.24 5.17
N LYS A 205 17.76 -6.11 4.76
CA LYS A 205 18.43 -5.90 3.47
C LYS A 205 17.49 -5.88 2.25
N GLU A 206 16.19 -5.74 2.44
CA GLU A 206 15.24 -5.56 1.33
C GLU A 206 15.45 -4.21 0.61
N ILE A 207 15.83 -3.18 1.36
CA ILE A 207 16.06 -1.82 0.87
C ILE A 207 17.56 -1.52 0.81
N ASP A 208 18.07 -1.26 -0.39
CA ASP A 208 19.49 -0.99 -0.61
C ASP A 208 19.91 0.44 -0.26
N SER A 209 19.01 1.40 -0.46
CA SER A 209 19.27 2.83 -0.23
C SER A 209 17.98 3.63 -0.07
N PHE A 210 18.05 4.72 0.66
CA PHE A 210 16.95 5.65 0.87
C PHE A 210 17.48 7.09 0.96
N SER A 211 16.62 8.07 0.71
CA SER A 211 16.93 9.49 0.87
C SER A 211 16.67 9.99 2.28
N LEU A 212 15.62 9.44 2.90
CA LEU A 212 15.23 9.68 4.29
C LEU A 212 14.89 8.34 4.95
N LYS A 213 15.11 8.26 6.26
CA LYS A 213 14.70 7.12 7.10
C LYS A 213 13.73 7.63 8.15
N LEU A 214 12.59 6.98 8.27
CA LEU A 214 11.55 7.32 9.21
C LEU A 214 11.40 6.18 10.23
N THR A 215 11.49 6.52 11.51
CA THR A 215 11.22 5.60 12.62
C THR A 215 9.75 5.67 13.05
N ALA A 216 9.07 6.75 12.68
CA ALA A 216 7.64 6.93 12.77
C ALA A 216 7.18 7.89 11.66
N ILE A 217 5.89 7.84 11.29
CA ILE A 217 5.37 8.66 10.18
C ILE A 217 5.52 10.17 10.43
N HIS A 218 5.39 10.61 11.68
CA HIS A 218 5.50 12.02 12.04
C HIS A 218 6.92 12.60 11.86
N ASP A 219 7.96 11.76 11.71
CA ASP A 219 9.31 12.23 11.39
C ASP A 219 9.33 13.05 10.10
N LEU A 220 8.38 12.78 9.16
CA LEU A 220 8.21 13.57 7.94
C LEU A 220 8.06 15.06 8.20
N LEU A 221 7.39 15.45 9.28
CA LEU A 221 7.12 16.86 9.62
C LEU A 221 8.39 17.66 9.94
N ALA A 222 9.44 16.95 10.40
CA ALA A 222 10.75 17.57 10.66
C ALA A 222 11.57 17.76 9.37
N PHE A 223 11.35 16.91 8.36
CA PHE A 223 12.03 17.01 7.07
C PHE A 223 11.32 17.95 6.08
N LEU A 224 10.01 18.08 6.21
CA LEU A 224 9.11 18.84 5.34
C LEU A 224 8.56 20.08 6.06
#